data_572f0e4503863dbeb7484aa2de30c1d5
#
_entry.id   572f0e4503863dbeb7484aa2de30c1d5
#
_cell.length_a   1.000
_cell.length_b   1.000
_cell.length_c   1.000
_cell.angle_alpha   90.00
_cell.angle_beta   90.00
_cell.angle_gamma   90.00
#
_symmetry.space_group_name_H-M   'P 1'
#
loop_
_entity.id
_entity.type
_entity.pdbx_description
1 polymer ?
#
loop_
_entity_poly.entity_id
_entity_poly.type
_entity_poly.pdbx_seq_one_letter_code
_entity_poly.pdbx_strand_id
1 'polypeptide(L)'
;MQNIIKNGKESNSVPLQGLGVDSPLGGEGIFYHFTFSEVAPTFAEILDFIKSTNLEEEHPAIVFIKEVLPQLNLDTGISGYYILKNLEELRLKDGLICIENIEFNLGRQLCGYIKEATQVALFVCTAGEYFTQLTNRLNEQGDIMEAYILDAIGSLTVEKAMDKIQESLKIKMLEKELKISNRYSPGYCNWPLSDQQNLFQLIGENPTGIALSDSCLMTPRKSVSGLIGLGKNLKLHEYGCKICNNTTCIYRRILHE
;
A
#
# COMPACT_ATOMS: atom_id res chain seq x y z
N MET A 1 -2.65 24.05 18.73
CA MET A 1 -3.25 23.22 17.64
C MET A 1 -3.83 24.03 16.47
N GLN A 2 -4.53 25.15 16.68
CA GLN A 2 -5.18 25.89 15.56
C GLN A 2 -4.25 26.48 14.47
N ASN A 3 -2.94 26.53 14.67
CA ASN A 3 -1.98 27.13 13.72
C ASN A 3 -1.22 26.13 12.84
N ILE A 4 -1.49 24.83 12.97
CA ILE A 4 -0.69 23.77 12.30
C ILE A 4 -1.25 23.41 10.91
N ILE A 5 -2.53 23.65 10.65
CA ILE A 5 -3.27 23.09 9.49
C ILE A 5 -3.78 24.15 8.49
N LYS A 6 -3.34 25.39 8.57
CA LYS A 6 -3.79 26.41 7.58
C LYS A 6 -2.85 26.44 6.38
N ASN A 7 -3.25 25.80 5.28
CA ASN A 7 -3.05 26.17 3.87
C ASN A 7 -3.34 24.97 2.94
N GLY A 8 -4.58 24.85 2.45
CA GLY A 8 -4.97 23.94 1.38
C GLY A 8 -6.19 24.49 0.63
N LYS A 9 -6.10 24.58 -0.69
CA LYS A 9 -7.19 25.00 -1.58
C LYS A 9 -8.10 23.81 -1.89
N GLU A 10 -9.41 24.02 -1.83
CA GLU A 10 -10.43 23.04 -2.25
C GLU A 10 -10.28 22.66 -3.72
N SER A 11 -10.31 21.36 -4.03
CA SER A 11 -10.44 20.84 -5.38
C SER A 11 -11.66 19.93 -5.50
N ASN A 12 -12.40 20.10 -6.60
CA ASN A 12 -13.63 19.38 -6.94
C ASN A 12 -13.34 17.88 -7.13
N SER A 13 -14.17 17.03 -6.53
CA SER A 13 -14.11 15.58 -6.62
C SER A 13 -14.45 15.07 -8.01
N VAL A 14 -13.51 14.38 -8.65
CA VAL A 14 -13.75 13.57 -9.87
C VAL A 14 -13.97 12.12 -9.42
N PRO A 15 -14.95 11.40 -10.02
CA PRO A 15 -15.18 9.98 -9.70
C PRO A 15 -13.94 9.13 -9.99
N LEU A 16 -13.78 8.03 -9.24
CA LEU A 16 -12.71 7.03 -9.35
C LEU A 16 -12.56 6.43 -10.76
N GLN A 17 -12.06 7.22 -11.69
CA GLN A 17 -11.57 6.74 -12.98
C GLN A 17 -10.04 6.88 -12.93
N GLY A 18 -9.34 5.74 -12.77
CA GLY A 18 -7.90 5.72 -12.96
C GLY A 18 -7.58 6.29 -14.33
N LEU A 19 -6.74 7.32 -14.36
CA LEU A 19 -6.24 7.88 -15.61
C LEU A 19 -5.24 6.89 -16.21
N GLY A 20 -5.51 6.41 -17.42
CA GLY A 20 -4.52 5.64 -18.19
C GLY A 20 -3.33 6.55 -18.49
N VAL A 21 -2.13 6.12 -18.07
CA VAL A 21 -0.87 6.79 -18.36
C VAL A 21 -0.02 5.83 -19.19
N ASP A 22 0.42 6.25 -20.37
CA ASP A 22 1.35 5.47 -21.17
C ASP A 22 2.68 5.34 -20.42
N SER A 23 3.05 4.10 -20.14
CA SER A 23 4.36 3.82 -19.53
C SER A 23 5.47 3.98 -20.58
N PRO A 24 6.58 4.66 -20.25
CA PRO A 24 7.75 4.78 -21.15
C PRO A 24 8.34 3.43 -21.59
N LEU A 25 8.07 2.36 -20.84
CA LEU A 25 8.59 1.00 -21.07
C LEU A 25 7.58 0.06 -21.76
N GLY A 26 6.46 0.61 -22.31
CA GLY A 26 5.46 -0.18 -23.02
C GLY A 26 4.62 -1.06 -22.09
N GLY A 27 3.41 -0.63 -21.76
CA GLY A 27 2.43 -1.31 -20.94
C GLY A 27 1.33 -0.34 -20.50
N GLU A 28 0.10 -0.84 -20.31
CA GLU A 28 -0.99 -0.01 -19.76
C GLU A 28 -0.73 0.23 -18.27
N GLY A 29 -0.22 1.42 -17.93
CA GLY A 29 -0.12 1.92 -16.58
C GLY A 29 -1.41 2.65 -16.18
N ILE A 30 -1.87 2.49 -14.96
CA ILE A 30 -3.06 3.17 -14.44
C ILE A 30 -2.71 3.90 -13.16
N PHE A 31 -2.94 5.22 -13.20
CA PHE A 31 -2.70 6.13 -12.08
C PHE A 31 -3.99 6.47 -11.36
N TYR A 32 -3.93 6.54 -10.03
CA TYR A 32 -5.01 6.94 -9.14
C TYR A 32 -4.55 8.07 -8.24
N HIS A 33 -5.44 9.00 -8.02
CA HIS A 33 -5.28 10.05 -7.02
C HIS A 33 -6.50 10.04 -6.10
N PHE A 34 -6.28 10.19 -4.79
CA PHE A 34 -7.34 10.14 -3.78
C PHE A 34 -7.31 11.38 -2.90
N THR A 35 -8.48 11.85 -2.54
CA THR A 35 -8.65 12.72 -1.38
C THR A 35 -8.55 11.90 -0.09
N PHE A 36 -8.17 12.51 1.02
CA PHE A 36 -8.13 11.79 2.30
C PHE A 36 -9.49 11.20 2.66
N SER A 37 -10.59 11.94 2.43
CA SER A 37 -11.96 11.46 2.74
C SER A 37 -12.35 10.18 2.01
N GLU A 38 -11.78 9.91 0.83
CA GLU A 38 -12.05 8.67 0.09
C GLU A 38 -11.38 7.45 0.68
N VAL A 39 -10.27 7.64 1.39
CA VAL A 39 -9.42 6.55 1.92
C VAL A 39 -9.12 6.72 3.41
N ALA A 40 -9.86 7.58 4.10
CA ALA A 40 -9.70 7.78 5.52
C ALA A 40 -9.98 6.49 6.31
N PRO A 41 -9.12 6.13 7.28
CA PRO A 41 -9.47 5.10 8.23
C PRO A 41 -10.62 5.57 9.14
N THR A 42 -11.46 4.64 9.53
CA THR A 42 -12.49 4.92 10.55
C THR A 42 -11.86 5.06 11.92
N PHE A 43 -12.57 5.73 12.82
CA PHE A 43 -12.16 5.86 14.22
C PHE A 43 -11.89 4.48 14.87
N ALA A 44 -12.75 3.50 14.62
CA ALA A 44 -12.60 2.16 15.16
C ALA A 44 -11.34 1.45 14.63
N GLU A 45 -11.04 1.58 13.33
CA GLU A 45 -9.83 0.99 12.72
C GLU A 45 -8.55 1.60 13.30
N ILE A 46 -8.55 2.89 13.62
CA ILE A 46 -7.40 3.55 14.26
C ILE A 46 -7.18 2.98 15.66
N LEU A 47 -8.25 2.89 16.47
CA LEU A 47 -8.17 2.34 17.83
C LEU A 47 -7.69 0.89 17.84
N ASP A 48 -8.19 0.07 16.92
CA ASP A 48 -7.75 -1.32 16.76
C ASP A 48 -6.27 -1.39 16.38
N PHE A 49 -5.84 -0.58 15.42
CA PHE A 49 -4.45 -0.54 14.97
C PHE A 49 -3.47 -0.15 16.08
N ILE A 50 -3.82 0.86 16.90
CA ILE A 50 -3.00 1.29 18.05
C ILE A 50 -3.25 0.47 19.31
N LYS A 51 -4.08 -0.60 19.24
CA LYS A 51 -4.45 -1.49 20.35
C LYS A 51 -5.01 -0.75 21.59
N SER A 52 -5.86 0.19 21.35
CA SER A 52 -6.41 1.09 22.38
C SER A 52 -7.94 1.11 22.39
N THR A 53 -8.57 -0.06 22.17
CA THR A 53 -10.04 -0.19 22.04
C THR A 53 -10.82 0.01 23.35
N ASN A 54 -10.16 -0.07 24.51
CA ASN A 54 -10.78 -0.01 25.84
C ASN A 54 -10.52 1.32 26.56
N LEU A 55 -10.18 2.39 25.84
CA LEU A 55 -9.94 3.70 26.43
C LEU A 55 -11.26 4.41 26.73
N GLU A 56 -11.29 5.20 27.83
CA GLU A 56 -12.39 6.09 28.17
C GLU A 56 -12.52 7.24 27.16
N GLU A 57 -13.72 7.80 27.00
CA GLU A 57 -13.97 8.84 25.98
C GLU A 57 -13.13 10.11 26.17
N GLU A 58 -12.75 10.42 27.41
CA GLU A 58 -11.92 11.55 27.79
C GLU A 58 -10.42 11.28 27.64
N HIS A 59 -10.02 10.07 27.28
CA HIS A 59 -8.60 9.75 27.11
C HIS A 59 -7.97 10.63 26.03
N PRO A 60 -6.79 11.23 26.28
CA PRO A 60 -6.16 12.19 25.34
C PRO A 60 -6.03 11.66 23.91
N ALA A 61 -5.73 10.37 23.72
CA ALA A 61 -5.66 9.75 22.40
C ALA A 61 -7.02 9.79 21.66
N ILE A 62 -8.13 9.52 22.36
CA ILE A 62 -9.48 9.55 21.78
C ILE A 62 -9.85 10.97 21.38
N VAL A 63 -9.59 11.94 22.27
CA VAL A 63 -9.84 13.37 22.01
C VAL A 63 -9.04 13.80 20.78
N PHE A 64 -7.75 13.47 20.72
CA PHE A 64 -6.89 13.82 19.59
C PHE A 64 -7.39 13.22 18.27
N ILE A 65 -7.76 11.93 18.23
CA ILE A 65 -8.28 11.30 17.00
C ILE A 65 -9.56 11.99 16.53
N LYS A 66 -10.50 12.25 17.45
CA LYS A 66 -11.76 12.95 17.13
C LYS A 66 -11.53 14.36 16.56
N GLU A 67 -10.52 15.06 17.05
CA GLU A 67 -10.17 16.42 16.61
C GLU A 67 -9.39 16.43 15.29
N VAL A 68 -8.45 15.49 15.09
CA VAL A 68 -7.54 15.53 13.93
C VAL A 68 -8.19 14.99 12.66
N LEU A 69 -9.01 13.94 12.74
CA LEU A 69 -9.60 13.31 11.54
C LEU A 69 -10.38 14.28 10.65
N PRO A 70 -11.29 15.14 11.17
CA PRO A 70 -11.99 16.11 10.35
C PRO A 70 -11.08 17.18 9.71
N GLN A 71 -9.89 17.40 10.29
CA GLN A 71 -8.95 18.41 9.82
C GLN A 71 -8.00 17.90 8.73
N LEU A 72 -7.91 16.56 8.55
CA LEU A 72 -7.09 15.93 7.52
C LEU A 72 -7.71 15.95 6.11
N ASN A 73 -8.78 16.70 5.91
CA ASN A 73 -9.49 16.80 4.62
C ASN A 73 -8.73 17.70 3.61
N LEU A 74 -7.46 17.35 3.35
CA LEU A 74 -6.54 18.06 2.47
C LEU A 74 -6.13 17.18 1.30
N ASP A 75 -5.70 17.81 0.21
CA ASP A 75 -4.93 17.14 -0.84
C ASP A 75 -3.55 16.80 -0.26
N THR A 76 -3.42 15.57 0.22
CA THR A 76 -2.20 15.08 0.90
C THR A 76 -1.24 14.40 -0.07
N GLY A 77 -1.52 14.37 -1.37
CA GLY A 77 -0.74 13.65 -2.38
C GLY A 77 -0.92 12.14 -2.30
N ILE A 78 -2.08 11.66 -1.82
CA ILE A 78 -2.39 10.23 -1.78
C ILE A 78 -2.58 9.75 -3.21
N SER A 79 -1.74 8.84 -3.64
CA SER A 79 -1.78 8.35 -5.02
C SER A 79 -1.26 6.92 -5.12
N GLY A 80 -1.64 6.26 -6.20
CA GLY A 80 -1.13 4.95 -6.51
C GLY A 80 -1.07 4.70 -8.01
N TYR A 81 -0.26 3.75 -8.39
CA TYR A 81 -0.03 3.39 -9.77
C TYR A 81 0.18 1.89 -9.88
N TYR A 82 -0.33 1.28 -10.93
CA TYR A 82 0.09 -0.06 -11.31
C TYR A 82 0.32 -0.16 -12.82
N ILE A 83 1.17 -1.11 -13.20
CA ILE A 83 1.44 -1.47 -14.58
C ILE A 83 1.26 -2.97 -14.75
N LEU A 84 0.66 -3.38 -15.89
CA LEU A 84 0.48 -4.78 -16.23
C LEU A 84 1.70 -5.31 -17.01
N LYS A 85 2.22 -6.45 -16.58
CA LYS A 85 3.34 -7.15 -17.23
C LYS A 85 3.00 -8.62 -17.45
N ASN A 86 3.51 -9.20 -18.53
CA ASN A 86 3.41 -10.64 -18.75
C ASN A 86 4.35 -11.39 -17.79
N LEU A 87 3.85 -12.50 -17.25
CA LEU A 87 4.68 -13.43 -16.50
C LEU A 87 5.27 -14.43 -17.52
N GLU A 88 6.59 -14.31 -17.77
CA GLU A 88 7.27 -15.11 -18.78
C GLU A 88 7.51 -16.53 -18.29
N GLU A 89 7.95 -16.69 -17.04
CA GLU A 89 8.26 -17.98 -16.46
C GLU A 89 7.91 -17.99 -14.96
N LEU A 90 7.44 -19.14 -14.48
CA LEU A 90 7.27 -19.42 -13.06
C LEU A 90 7.88 -20.79 -12.75
N ARG A 91 8.98 -20.79 -11.99
CA ARG A 91 9.70 -21.98 -11.53
C ARG A 91 9.32 -22.31 -10.10
N LEU A 92 8.21 -23.00 -9.91
CA LEU A 92 7.63 -23.29 -8.58
C LEU A 92 8.61 -24.00 -7.64
N LYS A 93 9.42 -24.97 -8.16
CA LYS A 93 10.39 -25.71 -7.35
C LYS A 93 11.50 -24.82 -6.80
N ASP A 94 11.89 -23.80 -7.57
CA ASP A 94 12.97 -22.88 -7.22
C ASP A 94 12.45 -21.65 -6.46
N GLY A 95 11.14 -21.38 -6.54
CA GLY A 95 10.51 -20.22 -5.95
C GLY A 95 10.77 -18.92 -6.73
N LEU A 96 10.99 -19.05 -8.04
CA LEU A 96 11.40 -17.95 -8.91
C LEU A 96 10.31 -17.61 -9.92
N ILE A 97 10.23 -16.34 -10.29
CA ILE A 97 9.48 -15.87 -11.45
C ILE A 97 10.36 -14.99 -12.33
N CYS A 98 10.03 -14.91 -13.62
CA CYS A 98 10.69 -14.04 -14.58
C CYS A 98 9.67 -13.09 -15.23
N ILE A 99 10.00 -11.80 -15.26
CA ILE A 99 9.18 -10.73 -15.85
C ILE A 99 10.16 -9.83 -16.63
N GLU A 100 10.00 -9.70 -17.95
CA GLU A 100 10.88 -8.91 -18.84
C GLU A 100 12.37 -9.22 -18.63
N ASN A 101 12.71 -10.52 -18.56
CA ASN A 101 14.06 -11.02 -18.30
C ASN A 101 14.64 -10.64 -16.91
N ILE A 102 13.82 -10.12 -16.00
CA ILE A 102 14.21 -9.85 -14.62
C ILE A 102 13.66 -10.96 -13.73
N GLU A 103 14.54 -11.59 -12.95
CA GLU A 103 14.20 -12.67 -12.05
C GLU A 103 13.88 -12.15 -10.64
N PHE A 104 12.83 -12.70 -10.02
CA PHE A 104 12.43 -12.42 -8.64
C PHE A 104 12.41 -13.72 -7.83
N ASN A 105 12.96 -13.66 -6.62
CA ASN A 105 12.95 -14.79 -5.70
C ASN A 105 11.77 -14.68 -4.71
N LEU A 106 10.58 -15.03 -5.17
CA LEU A 106 9.38 -14.97 -4.34
C LEU A 106 9.34 -16.05 -3.24
N GLY A 107 10.14 -17.10 -3.38
CA GLY A 107 10.02 -18.31 -2.59
C GLY A 107 8.87 -19.22 -3.06
N ARG A 108 8.98 -20.50 -2.72
CA ARG A 108 8.02 -21.55 -3.18
C ARG A 108 6.58 -21.26 -2.77
N GLN A 109 6.38 -20.68 -1.60
CA GLN A 109 5.06 -20.41 -1.06
C GLN A 109 4.32 -19.37 -1.90
N LEU A 110 4.93 -18.20 -2.16
CA LEU A 110 4.30 -17.15 -2.97
C LEU A 110 4.14 -17.60 -4.42
N CYS A 111 5.12 -18.29 -5.00
CA CYS A 111 4.98 -18.90 -6.32
C CYS A 111 3.80 -19.87 -6.37
N GLY A 112 3.54 -20.62 -5.31
CA GLY A 112 2.38 -21.50 -5.19
C GLY A 112 1.04 -20.76 -5.25
N TYR A 113 0.95 -19.57 -4.66
CA TYR A 113 -0.26 -18.77 -4.66
C TYR A 113 -0.54 -18.10 -6.02
N ILE A 114 0.49 -17.83 -6.81
CA ILE A 114 0.35 -17.19 -8.12
C ILE A 114 0.65 -18.15 -9.29
N LYS A 115 0.72 -19.47 -9.04
CA LYS A 115 1.10 -20.47 -10.07
C LYS A 115 0.23 -20.47 -11.33
N GLU A 116 -1.01 -20.02 -11.21
CA GLU A 116 -1.97 -19.91 -12.33
C GLU A 116 -1.98 -18.49 -12.94
N ALA A 117 -1.06 -17.62 -12.54
CA ALA A 117 -0.94 -16.31 -13.13
C ALA A 117 -0.28 -16.38 -14.50
N THR A 118 -0.81 -15.62 -15.44
CA THR A 118 -0.22 -15.39 -16.78
C THR A 118 0.33 -13.97 -16.91
N GLN A 119 -0.13 -13.08 -16.06
CA GLN A 119 0.29 -11.70 -15.96
C GLN A 119 0.42 -11.30 -14.49
N VAL A 120 1.07 -10.19 -14.26
CA VAL A 120 1.14 -9.53 -12.94
C VAL A 120 0.82 -8.04 -13.08
N ALA A 121 0.19 -7.48 -12.06
CA ALA A 121 0.15 -6.05 -11.84
C ALA A 121 1.25 -5.69 -10.84
N LEU A 122 2.25 -4.93 -11.26
CA LEU A 122 3.26 -4.34 -10.38
C LEU A 122 2.72 -3.01 -9.89
N PHE A 123 2.71 -2.76 -8.60
CA PHE A 123 2.08 -1.58 -8.02
C PHE A 123 2.98 -0.81 -7.06
N VAL A 124 2.71 0.49 -6.97
CA VAL A 124 3.18 1.41 -5.93
C VAL A 124 2.03 2.28 -5.46
N CYS A 125 1.97 2.60 -4.17
CA CYS A 125 0.96 3.47 -3.60
C CYS A 125 1.56 4.25 -2.42
N THR A 126 1.16 5.51 -2.25
CA THR A 126 1.64 6.38 -1.16
C THR A 126 0.49 7.17 -0.53
N ALA A 127 0.59 7.43 0.77
CA ALA A 127 -0.23 8.41 1.45
C ALA A 127 0.33 9.86 1.35
N GLY A 128 1.41 10.05 0.58
CA GLY A 128 2.08 11.34 0.41
C GLY A 128 3.03 11.69 1.55
N GLU A 129 3.67 12.84 1.42
CA GLU A 129 4.66 13.34 2.40
C GLU A 129 4.02 13.93 3.65
N TYR A 130 2.77 14.35 3.57
CA TYR A 130 2.08 15.11 4.61
C TYR A 130 2.13 14.44 5.98
N PHE A 131 1.79 13.14 6.05
CA PHE A 131 1.80 12.40 7.31
C PHE A 131 3.20 12.33 7.93
N THR A 132 4.23 12.11 7.11
CA THR A 132 5.62 12.06 7.58
C THR A 132 6.07 13.41 8.14
N GLN A 133 5.77 14.50 7.43
CA GLN A 133 6.13 15.85 7.85
C GLN A 133 5.44 16.24 9.16
N LEU A 134 4.14 15.94 9.27
CA LEU A 134 3.38 16.27 10.48
C LEU A 134 3.82 15.42 11.68
N THR A 135 4.05 14.11 11.47
CA THR A 135 4.60 13.22 12.50
C THR A 135 5.96 13.71 13.02
N ASN A 136 6.87 14.09 12.11
CA ASN A 136 8.18 14.61 12.51
C ASN A 136 8.05 15.91 13.34
N ARG A 137 7.18 16.82 12.91
CA ARG A 137 6.93 18.09 13.64
C ARG A 137 6.41 17.85 15.06
N LEU A 138 5.48 16.91 15.24
CA LEU A 138 4.97 16.56 16.57
C LEU A 138 6.04 15.92 17.43
N ASN A 139 6.88 15.06 16.88
CA ASN A 139 8.02 14.48 17.60
C ASN A 139 9.01 15.56 18.07
N GLU A 140 9.30 16.57 17.25
CA GLU A 140 10.17 17.69 17.60
C GLU A 140 9.56 18.56 18.73
N GLN A 141 8.23 18.63 18.82
CA GLN A 141 7.50 19.33 19.88
C GLN A 141 7.38 18.52 21.18
N GLY A 142 7.71 17.22 21.14
CA GLY A 142 7.56 16.30 22.28
C GLY A 142 6.17 15.67 22.38
N ASP A 143 5.29 15.90 21.40
CA ASP A 143 3.91 15.37 21.33
C ASP A 143 3.94 13.93 20.77
N ILE A 144 4.58 13.01 21.51
CA ILE A 144 4.92 11.65 21.04
C ILE A 144 3.68 10.80 20.79
N MET A 145 2.63 10.91 21.61
CA MET A 145 1.40 10.17 21.46
C MET A 145 0.67 10.58 20.17
N GLU A 146 0.54 11.86 19.93
CA GLU A 146 -0.06 12.45 18.74
C GLU A 146 0.71 12.07 17.48
N ALA A 147 2.05 12.11 17.55
CA ALA A 147 2.92 11.66 16.48
C ALA A 147 2.70 10.19 16.13
N TYR A 148 2.60 9.31 17.13
CA TYR A 148 2.34 7.88 16.94
C TYR A 148 0.96 7.64 16.31
N ILE A 149 -0.08 8.35 16.75
CA ILE A 149 -1.44 8.24 16.19
C ILE A 149 -1.45 8.70 14.72
N LEU A 150 -0.81 9.82 14.38
CA LEU A 150 -0.72 10.28 13.00
C LEU A 150 0.08 9.35 12.11
N ASP A 151 1.14 8.75 12.62
CA ASP A 151 1.91 7.72 11.94
C ASP A 151 1.03 6.50 11.62
N ALA A 152 0.19 6.08 12.56
CA ALA A 152 -0.79 5.01 12.38
C ALA A 152 -1.86 5.38 11.34
N ILE A 153 -2.42 6.60 11.40
CA ILE A 153 -3.40 7.08 10.41
C ILE A 153 -2.80 7.06 9.00
N GLY A 154 -1.57 7.54 8.82
CA GLY A 154 -0.88 7.51 7.52
C GLY A 154 -0.67 6.08 6.99
N SER A 155 -0.34 5.13 7.88
CA SER A 155 -0.20 3.71 7.51
C SER A 155 -1.54 3.10 7.07
N LEU A 156 -2.61 3.35 7.81
CA LEU A 156 -3.95 2.88 7.45
C LEU A 156 -4.46 3.53 6.16
N THR A 157 -4.15 4.81 5.94
CA THR A 157 -4.55 5.55 4.74
C THR A 157 -3.96 4.93 3.48
N VAL A 158 -2.65 4.61 3.46
CA VAL A 158 -2.02 3.99 2.28
C VAL A 158 -2.57 2.59 2.02
N GLU A 159 -2.87 1.80 3.06
CA GLU A 159 -3.49 0.48 2.90
C GLU A 159 -4.89 0.58 2.30
N LYS A 160 -5.73 1.52 2.78
CA LYS A 160 -7.06 1.76 2.21
C LYS A 160 -7.02 2.28 0.78
N ALA A 161 -6.07 3.13 0.43
CA ALA A 161 -5.85 3.55 -0.95
C ALA A 161 -5.50 2.35 -1.83
N MET A 162 -4.63 1.47 -1.37
CA MET A 162 -4.27 0.26 -2.08
C MET A 162 -5.42 -0.74 -2.18
N ASP A 163 -6.29 -0.86 -1.16
CA ASP A 163 -7.51 -1.67 -1.22
C ASP A 163 -8.44 -1.22 -2.34
N LYS A 164 -8.64 0.10 -2.50
CA LYS A 164 -9.45 0.64 -3.60
C LYS A 164 -8.83 0.38 -4.98
N ILE A 165 -7.52 0.50 -5.11
CA ILE A 165 -6.80 0.18 -6.34
C ILE A 165 -6.96 -1.30 -6.68
N GLN A 166 -6.79 -2.18 -5.69
CA GLN A 166 -6.96 -3.63 -5.86
C GLN A 166 -8.39 -4.00 -6.26
N GLU A 167 -9.42 -3.39 -5.66
CA GLU A 167 -10.80 -3.63 -6.04
C GLU A 167 -11.10 -3.13 -7.47
N SER A 168 -10.58 -1.95 -7.85
CA SER A 168 -10.68 -1.45 -9.23
C SER A 168 -9.99 -2.39 -10.24
N LEU A 169 -8.79 -2.88 -9.91
CA LEU A 169 -8.08 -3.87 -10.72
C LEU A 169 -8.90 -5.15 -10.85
N LYS A 170 -9.47 -5.66 -9.77
CA LYS A 170 -10.31 -6.87 -9.76
C LYS A 170 -11.50 -6.72 -10.69
N ILE A 171 -12.22 -5.60 -10.66
CA ILE A 171 -13.35 -5.32 -11.55
C ILE A 171 -12.90 -5.34 -13.02
N LYS A 172 -11.81 -4.63 -13.35
CA LYS A 172 -11.26 -4.61 -14.72
C LYS A 172 -10.81 -5.98 -15.21
N MET A 173 -10.25 -6.81 -14.33
CA MET A 173 -9.81 -8.16 -14.69
C MET A 173 -11.00 -9.10 -14.89
N LEU A 174 -12.09 -8.94 -14.12
CA LEU A 174 -13.32 -9.71 -14.35
C LEU A 174 -13.93 -9.47 -15.72
N GLU A 175 -13.88 -8.25 -16.27
CA GLU A 175 -14.29 -7.95 -17.64
C GLU A 175 -13.47 -8.70 -18.71
N LYS A 176 -12.23 -9.07 -18.38
CA LYS A 176 -11.31 -9.87 -19.21
C LYS A 176 -11.37 -11.37 -18.88
N GLU A 177 -12.34 -11.82 -18.08
CA GLU A 177 -12.45 -13.20 -17.56
C GLU A 177 -11.22 -13.65 -16.75
N LEU A 178 -10.51 -12.72 -16.14
CA LEU A 178 -9.37 -12.97 -15.27
C LEU A 178 -9.75 -12.72 -13.80
N LYS A 179 -9.08 -13.43 -12.92
CA LYS A 179 -9.11 -13.26 -11.47
C LYS A 179 -7.77 -12.72 -10.99
N ILE A 180 -7.78 -12.16 -9.81
CA ILE A 180 -6.57 -11.63 -9.18
C ILE A 180 -6.16 -12.50 -7.98
N SER A 181 -4.88 -12.50 -7.65
CA SER A 181 -4.37 -13.00 -6.37
C SER A 181 -4.46 -11.93 -5.28
N ASN A 182 -4.06 -12.30 -4.06
CA ASN A 182 -3.69 -11.30 -3.06
C ASN A 182 -2.50 -10.47 -3.55
N ARG A 183 -2.30 -9.31 -2.92
CA ARG A 183 -1.10 -8.51 -3.10
C ARG A 183 0.05 -9.07 -2.24
N TYR A 184 1.24 -9.06 -2.80
CA TYR A 184 2.46 -9.51 -2.14
C TYR A 184 3.52 -8.43 -2.30
N SER A 185 4.33 -8.23 -1.26
CA SER A 185 5.35 -7.17 -1.20
C SER A 185 6.72 -7.74 -0.83
N PRO A 186 7.81 -7.21 -1.41
CA PRO A 186 9.16 -7.51 -0.95
C PRO A 186 9.32 -7.25 0.54
N GLY A 187 10.10 -8.08 1.23
CA GLY A 187 10.26 -8.04 2.69
C GLY A 187 9.25 -8.91 3.47
N TYR A 188 8.20 -9.45 2.81
CA TYR A 188 7.19 -10.33 3.44
C TYR A 188 7.24 -11.73 2.86
N CYS A 189 6.79 -12.73 3.67
CA CYS A 189 6.67 -14.14 3.25
C CYS A 189 7.95 -14.72 2.62
N ASN A 190 9.11 -14.35 3.12
CA ASN A 190 10.44 -14.72 2.63
C ASN A 190 10.80 -14.18 1.23
N TRP A 191 10.03 -13.26 0.68
CA TRP A 191 10.43 -12.51 -0.51
C TRP A 191 11.48 -11.47 -0.12
N PRO A 192 12.74 -11.53 -0.64
CA PRO A 192 13.79 -10.60 -0.25
C PRO A 192 13.41 -9.15 -0.49
N LEU A 193 13.75 -8.27 0.45
CA LEU A 193 13.49 -6.84 0.30
C LEU A 193 14.30 -6.24 -0.87
N SER A 194 15.47 -6.81 -1.19
CA SER A 194 16.30 -6.39 -2.33
C SER A 194 15.58 -6.46 -3.68
N ASP A 195 14.62 -7.38 -3.84
CA ASP A 195 13.83 -7.48 -5.08
C ASP A 195 12.94 -6.26 -5.34
N GLN A 196 12.81 -5.37 -4.35
CA GLN A 196 12.13 -4.09 -4.53
C GLN A 196 12.85 -3.21 -5.57
N GLN A 197 14.18 -3.31 -5.70
CA GLN A 197 14.93 -2.61 -6.74
C GLN A 197 14.53 -3.10 -8.14
N ASN A 198 14.41 -4.42 -8.33
CA ASN A 198 13.95 -5.03 -9.56
C ASN A 198 12.50 -4.61 -9.90
N LEU A 199 11.63 -4.56 -8.87
CA LEU A 199 10.26 -4.12 -9.02
C LEU A 199 10.18 -2.66 -9.49
N PHE A 200 10.95 -1.76 -8.89
CA PHE A 200 11.01 -0.35 -9.30
C PHE A 200 11.64 -0.18 -10.69
N GLN A 201 12.62 -1.01 -11.06
CA GLN A 201 13.18 -1.03 -12.41
C GLN A 201 12.11 -1.36 -13.45
N LEU A 202 11.23 -2.34 -13.22
CA LEU A 202 10.14 -2.71 -14.12
C LEU A 202 9.00 -1.69 -14.15
N ILE A 203 8.72 -1.03 -13.04
CA ILE A 203 7.73 0.05 -12.97
C ILE A 203 8.22 1.27 -13.75
N GLY A 204 9.54 1.54 -13.73
CA GLY A 204 10.14 2.70 -14.37
C GLY A 204 9.72 4.02 -13.74
N GLU A 205 9.59 5.08 -14.53
CA GLU A 205 9.03 6.35 -14.08
C GLU A 205 7.59 6.16 -13.67
N ASN A 206 7.28 6.42 -12.39
CA ASN A 206 5.93 6.33 -11.88
C ASN A 206 5.37 7.72 -11.53
N PRO A 207 4.10 7.97 -11.81
CA PRO A 207 3.49 9.30 -11.62
C PRO A 207 3.20 9.62 -10.14
N THR A 208 3.43 8.67 -9.21
CA THR A 208 3.22 8.89 -7.78
C THR A 208 4.36 9.66 -7.12
N GLY A 209 5.51 9.81 -7.80
CA GLY A 209 6.71 10.44 -7.25
C GLY A 209 7.41 9.62 -6.17
N ILE A 210 7.05 8.35 -5.98
CA ILE A 210 7.74 7.48 -5.01
C ILE A 210 9.13 7.17 -5.54
N ALA A 211 10.15 7.51 -4.75
CA ALA A 211 11.54 7.16 -4.99
C ALA A 211 11.98 6.02 -4.07
N LEU A 212 12.92 5.21 -4.55
CA LEU A 212 13.55 4.12 -3.79
C LEU A 212 15.02 4.43 -3.55
N SER A 213 15.48 4.32 -2.31
CA SER A 213 16.90 4.43 -1.98
C SER A 213 17.63 3.11 -2.23
N ASP A 214 18.98 3.16 -2.24
CA ASP A 214 19.83 1.96 -2.36
C ASP A 214 19.58 0.93 -1.24
N SER A 215 19.13 1.40 -0.07
CA SER A 215 18.74 0.55 1.05
C SER A 215 17.29 0.03 0.98
N CYS A 216 16.62 0.18 -0.17
CA CYS A 216 15.23 -0.22 -0.40
C CYS A 216 14.21 0.51 0.50
N LEU A 217 14.48 1.74 0.91
CA LEU A 217 13.52 2.59 1.60
C LEU A 217 12.79 3.49 0.61
N MET A 218 11.45 3.47 0.67
CA MET A 218 10.60 4.33 -0.14
C MET A 218 10.47 5.72 0.47
N THR A 219 10.44 6.73 -0.38
CA THR A 219 10.09 8.12 -0.03
C THR A 219 8.97 8.55 -0.97
N PRO A 220 7.80 9.00 -0.47
CA PRO A 220 7.40 9.18 0.94
C PRO A 220 7.42 7.90 1.78
N ARG A 221 7.57 8.02 3.12
CA ARG A 221 7.70 6.85 4.02
C ARG A 221 6.43 6.00 4.12
N LYS A 222 5.25 6.64 4.00
CA LYS A 222 3.94 5.96 4.00
C LYS A 222 3.60 5.49 2.60
N SER A 223 4.38 4.51 2.13
CA SER A 223 4.24 3.93 0.79
C SER A 223 4.29 2.41 0.85
N VAL A 224 3.62 1.77 -0.09
CA VAL A 224 3.62 0.32 -0.31
C VAL A 224 3.91 0.00 -1.76
N SER A 225 4.56 -1.12 -2.01
CA SER A 225 4.87 -1.62 -3.36
C SER A 225 4.74 -3.14 -3.40
N GLY A 226 4.52 -3.70 -4.57
CA GLY A 226 4.43 -5.15 -4.69
C GLY A 226 3.87 -5.61 -6.02
N LEU A 227 3.39 -6.85 -6.04
CA LEU A 227 2.73 -7.47 -7.18
C LEU A 227 1.39 -8.11 -6.81
N ILE A 228 0.51 -8.21 -7.81
CA ILE A 228 -0.74 -8.97 -7.79
C ILE A 228 -0.71 -9.88 -9.03
N GLY A 229 -0.86 -11.19 -8.85
CA GLY A 229 -0.98 -12.14 -9.96
C GLY A 229 -2.34 -12.03 -10.65
N LEU A 230 -2.36 -12.20 -11.97
CA LEU A 230 -3.56 -12.16 -12.82
C LEU A 230 -3.67 -13.44 -13.63
N GLY A 231 -4.81 -14.13 -13.59
CA GLY A 231 -5.02 -15.39 -14.30
C GLY A 231 -6.42 -15.96 -14.13
N LYS A 232 -6.82 -16.91 -14.99
CA LYS A 232 -8.20 -17.44 -15.00
C LYS A 232 -8.58 -18.18 -13.73
N ASN A 233 -7.65 -18.91 -13.14
CA ASN A 233 -7.91 -19.84 -12.04
C ASN A 233 -7.35 -19.39 -10.70
N LEU A 234 -6.94 -18.12 -10.59
CA LEU A 234 -6.45 -17.56 -9.33
C LEU A 234 -7.55 -17.45 -8.28
N LYS A 235 -7.15 -17.52 -7.02
CA LYS A 235 -8.02 -17.36 -5.87
C LYS A 235 -7.46 -16.30 -4.94
N LEU A 236 -8.36 -15.48 -4.39
CA LEU A 236 -8.05 -14.69 -3.21
C LEU A 236 -8.01 -15.64 -2.00
N HIS A 237 -6.95 -15.60 -1.25
CA HIS A 237 -6.81 -16.31 0.01
C HIS A 237 -7.14 -15.35 1.15
N GLU A 238 -7.80 -15.86 2.19
CA GLU A 238 -7.96 -15.05 3.41
C GLU A 238 -6.60 -14.61 3.93
N TYR A 239 -6.45 -13.30 4.17
CA TYR A 239 -5.25 -12.77 4.81
C TYR A 239 -5.18 -13.33 6.22
N GLY A 240 -4.32 -14.31 6.41
CA GLY A 240 -4.05 -14.85 7.73
C GLY A 240 -2.55 -14.95 7.96
N CYS A 241 -2.09 -14.52 9.11
CA CYS A 241 -0.73 -14.76 9.58
C CYS A 241 -0.34 -16.25 9.59
N LYS A 242 -1.32 -17.14 9.38
CA LYS A 242 -1.15 -18.58 9.18
C LYS A 242 -0.32 -18.92 7.93
N ILE A 243 -0.28 -18.00 6.95
CA ILE A 243 0.39 -18.20 5.67
C ILE A 243 1.89 -17.81 5.74
N CYS A 244 2.26 -16.93 6.65
CA CYS A 244 3.62 -16.41 6.77
C CYS A 244 4.42 -17.18 7.82
N ASN A 245 5.59 -17.71 7.46
CA ASN A 245 6.48 -18.42 8.40
C ASN A 245 7.27 -17.49 9.33
N ASN A 246 7.12 -16.17 9.23
CA ASN A 246 7.81 -15.23 10.09
C ASN A 246 7.15 -15.19 11.47
N THR A 247 7.73 -15.90 12.43
CA THR A 247 7.27 -15.99 13.82
C THR A 247 7.55 -14.72 14.63
N THR A 248 8.45 -13.85 14.17
CA THR A 248 8.84 -12.61 14.84
C THR A 248 8.14 -11.36 14.28
N CYS A 249 7.24 -11.52 13.32
CA CYS A 249 6.53 -10.42 12.71
C CYS A 249 5.64 -9.67 13.71
N ILE A 250 5.80 -8.35 13.78
CA ILE A 250 4.99 -7.47 14.64
C ILE A 250 3.50 -7.64 14.36
N TYR A 251 3.09 -7.70 13.09
CA TYR A 251 1.69 -7.92 12.70
C TYR A 251 1.15 -9.28 13.17
N ARG A 252 1.97 -10.33 13.22
CA ARG A 252 1.54 -11.63 13.74
C ARG A 252 1.27 -11.58 15.24
N ARG A 253 2.08 -10.85 16.01
CA ARG A 253 1.83 -10.62 17.44
C ARG A 253 0.56 -9.82 17.66
N ILE A 254 0.31 -8.84 16.78
CA ILE A 254 -0.86 -7.97 16.84
C ILE A 254 -2.17 -8.74 16.64
N LEU A 255 -2.20 -9.75 15.78
CA LEU A 255 -3.42 -10.48 15.40
C LEU A 255 -3.68 -11.74 16.24
N HIS A 256 -2.75 -12.19 17.09
CA HIS A 256 -2.86 -13.44 17.84
C HIS A 256 -2.64 -13.32 19.36
N GLU A 257 -2.46 -12.12 19.89
CA GLU A 257 -2.60 -11.74 21.30
C GLU A 257 -3.94 -11.02 21.53
#